data_6e10eb67e49240f5c22318c67339608f
#
_entry.id   6e10eb67e49240f5c22318c67339608f
#
_cell.length_a   1.000
_cell.length_b   1.000
_cell.length_c   1.000
_cell.angle_alpha   90.00
_cell.angle_beta   90.00
_cell.angle_gamma   90.00
#
_symmetry.space_group_name_H-M   'P 1'
#
loop_
_entity.id
_entity.type
_entity.pdbx_description
1 polymer ?
#
loop_
_entity_poly.entity_id
_entity_poly.type
_entity_poly.pdbx_seq_one_letter_code
_entity_poly.pdbx_strand_id
1 'polypeptide(L)'
;MSAKPRVALFAGDPAGIGPELVNKMLASGDVQARADILLIAQRNSIRAPDPLDILPWPGAEAAPFPCGQATADSGRYMLQGLALGVDLVAQGRADAFCFAPLNKSALRLGGMAQEDELRWFAQALDFAGVCGELNVLKNLWTARVTSHVALREVAGLLTPE
;
A
#
# COMPACT_ATOMS: atom_id res chain seq x y z
N MET A 1 19.34 -20.39 -10.55
CA MET A 1 18.10 -20.08 -9.80
C MET A 1 17.91 -18.58 -9.90
N SER A 2 16.75 -18.10 -10.35
CA SER A 2 16.45 -16.66 -10.34
C SER A 2 16.45 -16.17 -8.89
N ALA A 3 17.03 -14.98 -8.64
CA ALA A 3 16.94 -14.35 -7.33
C ALA A 3 15.46 -14.11 -6.98
N LYS A 4 15.11 -14.20 -5.69
CA LYS A 4 13.76 -13.87 -5.25
C LYS A 4 13.46 -12.40 -5.52
N PRO A 5 12.24 -12.04 -5.93
CA PRO A 5 11.87 -10.63 -6.03
C PRO A 5 11.92 -9.98 -4.64
N ARG A 6 12.36 -8.74 -4.60
CA ARG A 6 12.36 -7.91 -3.40
C ARG A 6 11.09 -7.09 -3.34
N VAL A 7 10.30 -7.25 -2.30
CA VAL A 7 9.00 -6.59 -2.15
C VAL A 7 9.03 -5.64 -0.97
N ALA A 8 8.80 -4.35 -1.21
CA ALA A 8 8.49 -3.41 -0.15
C ALA A 8 7.07 -3.68 0.34
N LEU A 9 6.90 -3.98 1.63
CA LEU A 9 5.63 -4.28 2.25
C LEU A 9 5.31 -3.26 3.34
N PHE A 10 4.27 -2.47 3.14
CA PHE A 10 3.79 -1.52 4.13
C PHE A 10 2.63 -2.10 4.95
N ALA A 11 2.71 -1.99 6.27
CA ALA A 11 1.71 -2.54 7.18
C ALA A 11 0.36 -1.78 7.19
N GLY A 12 0.22 -0.71 6.40
CA GLY A 12 -1.04 0.01 6.21
C GLY A 12 -1.42 0.90 7.39
N ASP A 13 -2.74 0.98 7.67
CA ASP A 13 -3.26 1.78 8.77
C ASP A 13 -2.80 1.24 10.13
N PRO A 14 -2.00 2.01 10.90
CA PRO A 14 -1.50 1.55 12.19
C PRO A 14 -2.57 1.46 13.28
N ALA A 15 -3.73 2.12 13.07
CA ALA A 15 -4.89 2.07 13.96
C ALA A 15 -5.91 1.00 13.52
N GLY A 16 -5.69 0.34 12.37
CA GLY A 16 -6.58 -0.65 11.76
C GLY A 16 -6.06 -2.08 11.86
N ILE A 17 -6.53 -2.92 10.95
CA ILE A 17 -6.22 -4.37 10.91
C ILE A 17 -4.91 -4.68 10.15
N GLY A 18 -4.29 -3.69 9.51
CA GLY A 18 -3.10 -3.88 8.68
C GLY A 18 -1.96 -4.60 9.39
N PRO A 19 -1.50 -4.14 10.56
CA PRO A 19 -0.43 -4.79 11.31
C PRO A 19 -0.75 -6.25 11.70
N GLU A 20 -2.01 -6.55 12.05
CA GLU A 20 -2.44 -7.92 12.36
C GLU A 20 -2.35 -8.83 11.13
N LEU A 21 -2.81 -8.37 9.98
CA LEU A 21 -2.74 -9.13 8.72
C LEU A 21 -1.29 -9.40 8.32
N VAL A 22 -0.42 -8.39 8.42
CA VAL A 22 1.01 -8.55 8.13
C VAL A 22 1.65 -9.56 9.09
N ASN A 23 1.37 -9.49 10.40
CA ASN A 23 1.86 -10.45 11.37
C ASN A 23 1.43 -11.89 11.03
N LYS A 24 0.15 -12.11 10.67
CA LYS A 24 -0.36 -13.43 10.28
C LYS A 24 0.33 -13.95 9.01
N MET A 25 0.50 -13.10 8.02
CA MET A 25 1.16 -13.44 6.77
C MET A 25 2.63 -13.82 6.99
N LEU A 26 3.35 -13.03 7.79
CA LEU A 26 4.76 -13.30 8.09
C LEU A 26 4.94 -14.58 8.94
N ALA A 27 4.00 -14.86 9.84
CA ALA A 27 4.03 -16.07 10.66
C ALA A 27 3.85 -17.37 9.85
N SER A 28 3.21 -17.32 8.66
CA SER A 28 3.08 -18.51 7.78
C SER A 28 4.39 -18.93 7.13
N GLY A 29 5.33 -18.02 6.94
CA GLY A 29 6.59 -18.26 6.21
C GLY A 29 6.45 -18.37 4.69
N ASP A 30 5.24 -18.45 4.15
CA ASP A 30 4.99 -18.68 2.72
C ASP A 30 5.51 -17.53 1.84
N VAL A 31 5.39 -16.30 2.34
CA VAL A 31 5.81 -15.10 1.60
C VAL A 31 7.32 -15.02 1.55
N GLN A 32 7.99 -15.23 2.68
CA GLN A 32 9.45 -15.22 2.76
C GLN A 32 10.10 -16.34 1.94
N ALA A 33 9.38 -17.45 1.73
CA ALA A 33 9.83 -18.51 0.83
C ALA A 33 9.89 -18.05 -0.64
N ARG A 34 9.09 -17.02 -1.02
CA ARG A 34 8.90 -16.56 -2.41
C ARG A 34 9.51 -15.21 -2.71
N ALA A 35 9.66 -14.33 -1.72
CA ALA A 35 10.15 -12.97 -1.87
C ALA A 35 11.03 -12.55 -0.68
N ASP A 36 11.94 -11.63 -0.95
CA ASP A 36 12.67 -10.91 0.08
C ASP A 36 11.84 -9.69 0.49
N ILE A 37 11.49 -9.58 1.78
CA ILE A 37 10.57 -8.55 2.27
C ILE A 37 11.36 -7.39 2.88
N LEU A 38 11.13 -6.18 2.37
CA LEU A 38 11.51 -4.92 2.98
C LEU A 38 10.29 -4.38 3.73
N LEU A 39 10.26 -4.52 5.05
CA LEU A 39 9.07 -4.19 5.84
C LEU A 39 9.05 -2.73 6.26
N ILE A 40 7.97 -2.03 5.92
CA ILE A 40 7.65 -0.64 6.34
C ILE A 40 6.54 -0.73 7.39
N ALA A 41 6.87 -0.58 8.66
CA ALA A 41 5.93 -0.73 9.76
C ALA A 41 6.41 0.02 11.01
N GLN A 42 5.52 0.18 12.00
CA GLN A 42 5.92 0.47 13.38
C GLN A 42 6.60 -0.76 13.98
N ARG A 43 7.76 -0.57 14.60
CA ARG A 43 8.53 -1.67 15.20
C ARG A 43 7.74 -2.44 16.27
N ASN A 44 7.00 -1.72 17.10
CA ASN A 44 6.21 -2.31 18.19
C ASN A 44 4.92 -3.00 17.74
N SER A 45 4.50 -2.83 16.48
CA SER A 45 3.30 -3.45 15.90
C SER A 45 3.57 -4.81 15.24
N ILE A 46 4.84 -5.13 15.00
CA ILE A 46 5.26 -6.35 14.30
C ILE A 46 5.83 -7.36 15.31
N ARG A 47 5.33 -8.58 15.23
CA ARG A 47 5.68 -9.72 16.10
C ARG A 47 6.32 -10.87 15.32
N ALA A 48 6.89 -10.56 14.14
CA ALA A 48 7.49 -11.60 13.32
C ALA A 48 8.73 -12.21 14.00
N PRO A 49 8.95 -13.53 13.85
CA PRO A 49 10.22 -14.13 14.27
C PRO A 49 11.38 -13.55 13.47
N ASP A 50 12.53 -13.36 14.15
CA ASP A 50 13.78 -12.88 13.54
C ASP A 50 14.24 -13.71 12.33
N PRO A 51 14.85 -13.09 11.28
CA PRO A 51 15.22 -11.68 11.15
C PRO A 51 14.45 -10.98 10.03
N LEU A 52 13.39 -10.26 10.35
CA LEU A 52 12.77 -9.33 9.42
C LEU A 52 13.28 -7.93 9.71
N ASP A 53 14.05 -7.39 8.79
CA ASP A 53 14.51 -6.01 8.87
C ASP A 53 13.34 -5.06 8.60
N ILE A 54 12.80 -4.49 9.68
CA ILE A 54 11.95 -3.30 9.55
C ILE A 54 12.85 -2.18 9.09
N LEU A 55 12.52 -1.60 7.94
CA LEU A 55 13.28 -0.48 7.40
C LEU A 55 13.34 0.66 8.41
N PRO A 56 14.51 1.28 8.59
CA PRO A 56 14.62 2.50 9.37
C PRO A 56 13.93 3.65 8.64
N TRP A 57 12.90 4.21 9.24
CA TRP A 57 12.15 5.36 8.74
C TRP A 57 11.46 6.08 9.92
N PRO A 58 11.05 7.35 9.79
CA PRO A 58 10.49 8.12 10.91
C PRO A 58 9.30 7.45 11.60
N GLY A 59 8.43 6.76 10.83
CA GLY A 59 7.27 6.05 11.38
C GLY A 59 7.59 4.74 12.11
N ALA A 60 8.79 4.18 11.98
CA ALA A 60 9.15 2.94 12.65
C ALA A 60 9.09 3.06 14.18
N GLU A 61 9.46 4.22 14.70
CA GLU A 61 9.49 4.53 16.13
C GLU A 61 8.32 5.43 16.58
N ALA A 62 7.27 5.56 15.75
CA ALA A 62 6.10 6.37 16.10
C ALA A 62 5.41 5.83 17.37
N ALA A 63 4.80 6.72 18.14
CA ALA A 63 3.97 6.35 19.27
C ALA A 63 2.78 5.50 18.83
N PRO A 64 2.22 4.64 19.70
CA PRO A 64 1.03 3.86 19.36
C PRO A 64 -0.15 4.75 18.97
N PHE A 65 -0.88 4.33 17.95
CA PHE A 65 -2.10 5.00 17.50
C PHE A 65 -3.33 4.43 18.21
N PRO A 66 -4.36 5.23 18.49
CA PRO A 66 -5.58 4.73 19.10
C PRO A 66 -6.31 3.79 18.14
N CYS A 67 -6.50 2.54 18.54
CA CYS A 67 -7.11 1.50 17.72
C CYS A 67 -8.51 1.88 17.25
N GLY A 68 -8.80 1.67 15.97
CA GLY A 68 -10.10 1.92 15.35
C GLY A 68 -10.44 3.41 15.16
N GLN A 69 -9.50 4.33 15.39
CA GLN A 69 -9.75 5.76 15.25
C GLN A 69 -9.00 6.35 14.05
N ALA A 70 -9.73 7.03 13.17
CA ALA A 70 -9.14 7.81 12.10
C ALA A 70 -8.62 9.13 12.66
N THR A 71 -7.31 9.36 12.57
CA THR A 71 -6.66 10.60 13.05
C THR A 71 -5.77 11.19 11.95
N ALA A 72 -5.47 12.49 12.06
CA ALA A 72 -4.54 13.14 11.16
C ALA A 72 -3.12 12.54 11.28
N ASP A 73 -2.72 12.10 12.47
CA ASP A 73 -1.42 11.49 12.71
C ASP A 73 -1.32 10.12 12.03
N SER A 74 -2.33 9.25 12.16
CA SER A 74 -2.35 7.98 11.44
C SER A 74 -2.41 8.18 9.92
N GLY A 75 -3.09 9.25 9.45
CA GLY A 75 -3.10 9.63 8.05
C GLY A 75 -1.72 10.05 7.53
N ARG A 76 -1.02 10.92 8.27
CA ARG A 76 0.36 11.31 7.92
C ARG A 76 1.33 10.13 7.93
N TYR A 77 1.19 9.25 8.92
CA TYR A 77 1.96 8.01 8.98
C TYR A 77 1.75 7.17 7.71
N MET A 78 0.50 6.98 7.30
CA MET A 78 0.19 6.20 6.09
C MET A 78 0.77 6.86 4.83
N LEU A 79 0.62 8.19 4.66
CA LEU A 79 1.17 8.90 3.50
C LEU A 79 2.70 8.80 3.43
N GLN A 80 3.39 8.91 4.57
CA GLN A 80 4.85 8.72 4.62
C GLN A 80 5.27 7.30 4.28
N GLY A 81 4.54 6.28 4.77
CA GLY A 81 4.80 4.88 4.45
C GLY A 81 4.56 4.57 2.96
N LEU A 82 3.50 5.12 2.37
CA LEU A 82 3.24 5.00 0.93
C LEU A 82 4.34 5.67 0.10
N ALA A 83 4.75 6.89 0.46
CA ALA A 83 5.83 7.60 -0.23
C ALA A 83 7.14 6.81 -0.18
N LEU A 84 7.51 6.28 0.99
CA LEU A 84 8.70 5.44 1.13
C LEU A 84 8.63 4.19 0.25
N GLY A 85 7.46 3.52 0.18
CA GLY A 85 7.28 2.36 -0.68
C GLY A 85 7.47 2.67 -2.17
N VAL A 86 6.93 3.79 -2.64
CA VAL A 86 7.12 4.30 -4.01
C VAL A 86 8.59 4.61 -4.28
N ASP A 87 9.26 5.31 -3.36
CA ASP A 87 10.68 5.67 -3.50
C ASP A 87 11.57 4.43 -3.60
N LEU A 88 11.29 3.37 -2.82
CA LEU A 88 12.05 2.13 -2.87
C LEU A 88 11.98 1.47 -4.24
N VAL A 89 10.80 1.47 -4.86
CA VAL A 89 10.62 0.91 -6.22
C VAL A 89 11.25 1.84 -7.27
N ALA A 90 11.03 3.13 -7.20
CA ALA A 90 11.61 4.11 -8.13
C ALA A 90 13.15 4.08 -8.13
N GLN A 91 13.78 3.81 -6.98
CA GLN A 91 15.22 3.68 -6.83
C GLN A 91 15.76 2.28 -7.19
N GLY A 92 14.91 1.34 -7.61
CA GLY A 92 15.32 -0.06 -7.89
C GLY A 92 15.74 -0.84 -6.64
N ARG A 93 15.40 -0.38 -5.45
CA ARG A 93 15.66 -1.06 -4.18
C ARG A 93 14.63 -2.14 -3.87
N ALA A 94 13.45 -2.04 -4.46
CA ALA A 94 12.41 -3.06 -4.48
C ALA A 94 11.89 -3.26 -5.90
N ASP A 95 11.45 -4.48 -6.22
CA ASP A 95 10.86 -4.85 -7.50
C ASP A 95 9.35 -4.58 -7.52
N ALA A 96 8.73 -4.53 -6.35
CA ALA A 96 7.30 -4.25 -6.18
C ALA A 96 7.02 -3.60 -4.84
N PHE A 97 5.89 -2.89 -4.76
CA PHE A 97 5.34 -2.33 -3.54
C PHE A 97 3.97 -2.94 -3.24
N CYS A 98 3.79 -3.46 -2.04
CA CYS A 98 2.53 -3.97 -1.52
C CYS A 98 2.20 -3.26 -0.21
N PHE A 99 0.92 -3.09 0.07
CA PHE A 99 0.48 -2.49 1.33
C PHE A 99 -0.79 -3.16 1.86
N ALA A 100 -0.89 -3.23 3.17
CA ALA A 100 -2.08 -3.67 3.88
C ALA A 100 -3.18 -2.58 3.87
N PRO A 101 -4.41 -2.88 4.29
CA PRO A 101 -5.53 -1.95 4.22
C PRO A 101 -5.23 -0.57 4.81
N LEU A 102 -5.69 0.46 4.11
CA LEU A 102 -5.58 1.86 4.48
C LEU A 102 -6.94 2.41 4.95
N ASN A 103 -6.90 3.52 5.66
CA ASN A 103 -8.10 4.24 6.12
C ASN A 103 -8.24 5.55 5.35
N LYS A 104 -9.21 5.62 4.42
CA LYS A 104 -9.43 6.81 3.57
C LYS A 104 -9.74 8.07 4.37
N SER A 105 -10.51 7.95 5.44
CA SER A 105 -10.81 9.11 6.31
C SER A 105 -9.55 9.63 6.99
N ALA A 106 -8.71 8.75 7.52
CA ALA A 106 -7.44 9.14 8.11
C ALA A 106 -6.48 9.73 7.07
N LEU A 107 -6.37 9.14 5.86
CA LEU A 107 -5.55 9.69 4.77
C LEU A 107 -5.95 11.13 4.43
N ARG A 108 -7.25 11.41 4.33
CA ARG A 108 -7.76 12.78 4.10
C ARG A 108 -7.42 13.72 5.25
N LEU A 109 -7.60 13.28 6.50
CA LEU A 109 -7.19 14.05 7.68
C LEU A 109 -5.69 14.30 7.72
N GLY A 110 -4.90 13.36 7.21
CA GLY A 110 -3.44 13.43 7.10
C GLY A 110 -2.93 14.34 5.99
N GLY A 111 -3.81 14.83 5.10
CA GLY A 111 -3.46 15.76 4.03
C GLY A 111 -3.51 15.18 2.62
N MET A 112 -4.05 13.98 2.42
CA MET A 112 -4.27 13.44 1.07
C MET A 112 -5.33 14.27 0.35
N ALA A 113 -4.92 14.93 -0.74
CA ALA A 113 -5.79 15.77 -1.56
C ALA A 113 -6.47 15.00 -2.70
N GLN A 114 -5.93 13.85 -3.10
CA GLN A 114 -6.44 13.03 -4.19
C GLN A 114 -7.70 12.26 -3.78
N GLU A 115 -8.51 11.94 -4.78
CA GLU A 115 -9.78 11.23 -4.58
C GLU A 115 -9.59 9.80 -4.04
N ASP A 116 -8.53 9.12 -4.55
CA ASP A 116 -8.17 7.75 -4.21
C ASP A 116 -6.64 7.52 -4.24
N GLU A 117 -6.24 6.34 -3.81
CA GLU A 117 -4.85 5.92 -3.75
C GLU A 117 -4.22 5.82 -5.16
N LEU A 118 -4.99 5.42 -6.18
CA LEU A 118 -4.50 5.31 -7.55
C LEU A 118 -4.04 6.66 -8.10
N ARG A 119 -4.85 7.71 -7.88
CA ARG A 119 -4.51 9.08 -8.29
C ARG A 119 -3.34 9.64 -7.48
N TRP A 120 -3.27 9.26 -6.19
CA TRP A 120 -2.13 9.61 -5.36
C TRP A 120 -0.84 8.96 -5.89
N PHE A 121 -0.86 7.67 -6.26
CA PHE A 121 0.29 6.98 -6.85
C PHE A 121 0.69 7.58 -8.20
N ALA A 122 -0.27 7.88 -9.07
CA ALA A 122 0.00 8.52 -10.36
C ALA A 122 0.74 9.85 -10.16
N GLN A 123 0.29 10.68 -9.22
CA GLN A 123 0.97 11.94 -8.89
C GLN A 123 2.35 11.71 -8.27
N ALA A 124 2.49 10.78 -7.34
CA ALA A 124 3.78 10.48 -6.69
C ALA A 124 4.84 9.97 -7.67
N LEU A 125 4.40 9.32 -8.77
CA LEU A 125 5.26 8.81 -9.85
C LEU A 125 5.41 9.79 -11.02
N ASP A 126 4.83 11.00 -10.95
CA ASP A 126 4.76 11.96 -12.07
C ASP A 126 4.21 11.33 -13.36
N PHE A 127 3.20 10.46 -13.21
CA PHE A 127 2.60 9.72 -14.32
C PHE A 127 1.36 10.42 -14.85
N ALA A 128 1.42 10.90 -16.08
CA ALA A 128 0.33 11.62 -16.76
C ALA A 128 -0.50 10.74 -17.71
N GLY A 129 -0.20 9.44 -17.79
CA GLY A 129 -0.90 8.50 -18.68
C GLY A 129 -2.20 7.97 -18.09
N VAL A 130 -2.85 7.09 -18.84
CA VAL A 130 -4.02 6.34 -18.37
C VAL A 130 -3.56 5.27 -17.38
N CYS A 131 -4.16 5.26 -16.19
CA CYS A 131 -3.90 4.25 -15.17
C CYS A 131 -5.22 3.65 -14.69
N GLY A 132 -5.18 2.40 -14.25
CA GLY A 132 -6.34 1.67 -13.77
C GLY A 132 -5.98 0.54 -12.83
N GLU A 133 -6.98 0.03 -12.12
CA GLU A 133 -6.84 -1.10 -11.21
C GLU A 133 -7.19 -2.41 -11.92
N LEU A 134 -6.40 -3.44 -11.64
CA LEU A 134 -6.70 -4.81 -12.01
C LEU A 134 -7.05 -5.61 -10.76
N ASN A 135 -8.21 -6.27 -10.78
CA ASN A 135 -8.51 -7.30 -9.78
C ASN A 135 -8.05 -8.64 -10.35
N VAL A 136 -7.10 -9.26 -9.66
CA VAL A 136 -6.45 -10.50 -10.10
C VAL A 136 -6.89 -11.65 -9.23
N LEU A 137 -7.58 -12.60 -9.82
CA LEU A 137 -7.89 -13.92 -9.25
C LEU A 137 -7.11 -14.98 -10.02
N LYS A 138 -7.01 -16.18 -9.46
CA LYS A 138 -6.24 -17.28 -10.07
C LYS A 138 -6.55 -17.48 -11.56
N ASN A 139 -7.84 -17.42 -11.94
CA ASN A 139 -8.33 -17.73 -13.30
C ASN A 139 -9.14 -16.58 -13.92
N LEU A 140 -9.17 -15.40 -13.29
CA LEU A 140 -9.95 -14.27 -13.76
C LEU A 140 -9.24 -12.96 -13.43
N TRP A 141 -9.00 -12.15 -14.45
CA TRP A 141 -8.52 -10.79 -14.32
C TRP A 141 -9.62 -9.85 -14.80
N THR A 142 -9.93 -8.84 -13.99
CA THR A 142 -10.92 -7.82 -14.36
C THR A 142 -10.31 -6.43 -14.23
N ALA A 143 -10.60 -5.59 -15.23
CA ALA A 143 -10.28 -4.17 -15.23
C ALA A 143 -11.57 -3.35 -15.31
N ARG A 144 -11.54 -2.15 -14.77
CA ARG A 144 -12.62 -1.17 -14.94
C ARG A 144 -12.23 -0.17 -16.01
N VAL A 145 -13.12 0.05 -16.98
CA VAL A 145 -12.94 1.08 -18.01
C VAL A 145 -13.42 2.44 -17.47
N THR A 146 -14.49 2.43 -16.66
CA THR A 146 -15.00 3.64 -16.00
C THR A 146 -15.12 3.40 -14.49
N SER A 147 -14.94 4.45 -13.68
CA SER A 147 -15.09 4.42 -12.22
C SER A 147 -15.81 5.66 -11.73
N HIS A 148 -16.67 5.50 -10.72
CA HIS A 148 -17.37 6.60 -10.03
C HIS A 148 -18.24 7.49 -10.94
N VAL A 149 -18.80 6.92 -12.01
CA VAL A 149 -19.73 7.62 -12.92
C VAL A 149 -21.13 6.99 -12.85
N ALA A 150 -22.15 7.77 -13.12
CA ALA A 150 -23.50 7.24 -13.19
C ALA A 150 -23.64 6.28 -14.38
N LEU A 151 -24.41 5.18 -14.22
CA LEU A 151 -24.54 4.15 -15.25
C LEU A 151 -25.00 4.73 -16.62
N ARG A 152 -25.86 5.73 -16.62
CA ARG A 152 -26.33 6.41 -17.83
C ARG A 152 -25.23 7.11 -18.62
N GLU A 153 -24.10 7.42 -17.99
CA GLU A 153 -22.98 8.18 -18.58
C GLU A 153 -21.91 7.24 -19.15
N VAL A 154 -21.91 5.97 -18.73
CA VAL A 154 -20.87 4.99 -19.12
C VAL A 154 -20.75 4.87 -20.63
N ALA A 155 -21.87 4.73 -21.35
CA ALA A 155 -21.84 4.54 -22.82
C ALA A 155 -21.16 5.68 -23.56
N GLY A 156 -21.32 6.92 -23.08
CA GLY A 156 -20.68 8.10 -23.67
C GLY A 156 -19.18 8.23 -23.36
N LEU A 157 -18.69 7.49 -22.37
CA LEU A 157 -17.27 7.49 -21.95
C LEU A 157 -16.47 6.36 -22.59
N LEU A 158 -17.13 5.39 -23.23
CA LEU A 158 -16.46 4.29 -23.93
C LEU A 158 -16.02 4.77 -25.31
N THR A 159 -14.75 5.16 -25.44
CA THR A 159 -14.14 5.56 -26.69
C THR A 159 -13.14 4.51 -27.16
N PRO A 160 -12.85 4.40 -28.48
CA PRO A 160 -11.85 3.49 -29.02
C PRO A 160 -10.39 3.91 -28.72
N GLU A 161 -10.18 5.10 -28.16
CA GLU A 161 -8.86 5.70 -27.87
C GLU A 161 -8.34 5.33 -26.48
#